data_b0891176c5f4d5a545af7c6df79ee075
#
_entry.id   b0891176c5f4d5a545af7c6df79ee075
#
_cell.length_a   1.000
_cell.length_b   1.000
_cell.length_c   1.000
_cell.angle_alpha   90.00
_cell.angle_beta   90.00
_cell.angle_gamma   90.00
#
_symmetry.space_group_name_H-M   'P 1'
#
loop_
_entity.id
_entity.type
_entity.pdbx_description
1 polymer ?
#
loop_
_entity_poly.entity_id
_entity_poly.type
_entity_poly.pdbx_seq_one_letter_code
_entity_poly.pdbx_strand_id
1 'polypeptide(L)'
;MTYKTNDLLPTTLVGSYSQPDWLINRDALAKRFPPRVRAKELWRINPDFLEEAQNDATLLAIRDQEVAGLDIVTDGEIRRESYSNRFANALEGIDLDKPGSALDRSGHPNPVPRIAGKISRKHPVELSALKFLLENTDRKVKMTLPGPFTMSQQAQNDYYSDPGDAAMDYALAVRAEIYDLIQHG
;
A
#
# COMPACT_ATOMS: atom_id res chain seq x y z
N MET A 1 15.01 14.65 -20.66
CA MET A 1 14.25 14.21 -21.85
C MET A 1 12.78 14.45 -21.60
N THR A 2 12.09 15.26 -22.41
CA THR A 2 10.64 15.45 -22.29
C THR A 2 9.96 14.28 -22.99
N TYR A 3 9.47 13.31 -22.23
CA TYR A 3 8.61 12.26 -22.79
C TYR A 3 7.32 12.91 -23.32
N LYS A 4 7.06 12.76 -24.61
CA LYS A 4 5.72 13.01 -25.15
C LYS A 4 4.85 11.84 -24.70
N THR A 5 4.15 12.00 -23.57
CA THR A 5 3.01 11.14 -23.27
C THR A 5 2.03 11.28 -24.43
N ASN A 6 1.39 10.18 -24.81
CA ASN A 6 0.23 10.26 -25.67
C ASN A 6 -0.87 10.97 -24.86
N ASP A 7 -0.92 12.31 -24.97
CA ASP A 7 -1.73 13.18 -24.12
C ASP A 7 -3.24 12.87 -24.21
N LEU A 8 -3.64 12.09 -25.22
CA LEU A 8 -5.04 11.76 -25.45
C LEU A 8 -5.55 10.60 -24.58
N LEU A 9 -4.76 9.52 -24.46
CA LEU A 9 -5.15 8.29 -23.74
C LEU A 9 -3.91 7.66 -23.07
N PRO A 10 -3.37 8.27 -22.01
CA PRO A 10 -2.20 7.73 -21.32
C PRO A 10 -2.51 6.39 -20.67
N THR A 11 -1.62 5.43 -20.83
CA THR A 11 -1.74 4.08 -20.30
C THR A 11 -1.03 3.94 -18.97
N THR A 12 -1.61 3.18 -18.03
CA THR A 12 -1.02 2.90 -16.73
C THR A 12 -1.56 1.60 -16.15
N LEU A 13 -0.81 1.00 -15.24
CA LEU A 13 -1.27 -0.14 -14.48
C LEU A 13 -2.37 0.28 -13.49
N VAL A 14 -3.37 -0.57 -13.30
CA VAL A 14 -4.39 -0.43 -12.24
C VAL A 14 -4.30 -1.63 -11.30
N GLY A 15 -4.17 -1.35 -10.00
CA GLY A 15 -3.99 -2.37 -8.97
C GLY A 15 -2.56 -2.90 -8.86
N SER A 16 -2.42 -3.92 -8.05
CA SER A 16 -1.11 -4.53 -7.74
C SER A 16 -0.57 -5.32 -8.92
N TYR A 17 0.73 -5.21 -9.16
CA TYR A 17 1.47 -6.11 -10.03
C TYR A 17 1.71 -7.45 -9.34
N SER A 18 1.86 -8.52 -10.09
CA SER A 18 2.07 -9.85 -9.52
C SER A 18 3.44 -9.94 -8.85
N GLN A 19 3.45 -10.12 -7.54
CA GLN A 19 4.69 -10.36 -6.81
C GLN A 19 5.29 -11.71 -7.22
N PRO A 20 6.64 -11.84 -7.36
CA PRO A 20 7.29 -13.10 -7.70
C PRO A 20 7.07 -14.19 -6.65
N ASP A 21 6.97 -15.46 -7.08
CA ASP A 21 6.77 -16.61 -6.19
C ASP A 21 7.93 -16.84 -5.22
N TRP A 22 9.13 -16.41 -5.58
CA TRP A 22 10.27 -16.47 -4.67
C TRP A 22 10.19 -15.44 -3.55
N LEU A 23 9.46 -14.31 -3.75
CA LEU A 23 9.29 -13.26 -2.76
C LEU A 23 8.15 -13.54 -1.79
N ILE A 24 7.00 -14.04 -2.31
CA ILE A 24 5.77 -14.17 -1.53
C ILE A 24 5.26 -15.62 -1.48
N ASN A 25 4.71 -16.02 -0.34
CA ASN A 25 4.08 -17.32 -0.16
C ASN A 25 2.61 -17.27 -0.63
N ARG A 26 2.35 -17.70 -1.87
CA ARG A 26 1.00 -17.71 -2.45
C ARG A 26 0.05 -18.67 -1.76
N ASP A 27 0.54 -19.79 -1.22
CA ASP A 27 -0.29 -20.75 -0.51
C ASP A 27 -0.83 -20.15 0.79
N ALA A 28 -0.04 -19.31 1.45
CA ALA A 28 -0.48 -18.55 2.60
C ALA A 28 -1.53 -17.50 2.22
N LEU A 29 -1.45 -16.92 1.01
CA LEU A 29 -2.44 -15.98 0.48
C LEU A 29 -3.74 -16.68 0.03
N ALA A 30 -3.65 -17.86 -0.58
CA ALA A 30 -4.80 -18.54 -1.19
C ALA A 30 -5.90 -18.93 -0.18
N LYS A 31 -5.57 -19.00 1.10
CA LYS A 31 -6.50 -19.31 2.20
C LYS A 31 -7.04 -18.08 2.93
N ARG A 32 -6.64 -16.90 2.53
CA ARG A 32 -7.01 -15.63 3.17
C ARG A 32 -7.45 -14.63 2.11
N PHE A 33 -8.55 -13.96 2.35
CA PHE A 33 -8.79 -12.66 1.72
C PHE A 33 -7.57 -11.77 1.94
N PRO A 34 -7.33 -10.73 1.08
CA PRO A 34 -6.12 -9.93 1.20
C PRO A 34 -5.86 -9.63 2.68
N PRO A 35 -4.66 -9.96 3.20
CA PRO A 35 -4.37 -9.81 4.62
C PRO A 35 -4.63 -8.37 5.01
N ARG A 36 -5.59 -8.19 5.91
CA ARG A 36 -6.02 -6.86 6.35
C ARG A 36 -5.22 -6.35 7.54
N VAL A 37 -4.30 -7.16 8.05
CA VAL A 37 -3.35 -6.83 9.10
C VAL A 37 -1.97 -7.24 8.62
N ARG A 38 -0.92 -6.59 9.14
CA ARG A 38 0.47 -6.90 8.83
C ARG A 38 0.75 -8.40 8.93
N ALA A 39 1.14 -9.01 7.83
CA ALA A 39 1.35 -10.45 7.71
C ALA A 39 2.80 -10.72 7.29
N LYS A 40 3.72 -10.69 8.27
CA LYS A 40 5.16 -10.92 8.04
C LYS A 40 5.44 -12.32 7.48
N GLU A 41 4.60 -13.29 7.80
CA GLU A 41 4.69 -14.68 7.38
C GLU A 41 4.45 -14.90 5.88
N LEU A 42 3.97 -13.89 5.18
CA LEU A 42 3.79 -13.95 3.72
C LEU A 42 5.11 -13.85 2.95
N TRP A 43 6.12 -13.21 3.53
CA TRP A 43 7.42 -13.06 2.89
C TRP A 43 8.24 -14.34 3.04
N ARG A 44 8.76 -14.84 1.91
CA ARG A 44 9.61 -16.05 1.88
C ARG A 44 11.09 -15.75 2.17
N ILE A 45 11.41 -14.46 2.26
CA ILE A 45 12.78 -13.96 2.40
C ILE A 45 13.06 -13.68 3.87
N ASN A 46 14.30 -13.96 4.30
CA ASN A 46 14.78 -13.57 5.62
C ASN A 46 14.59 -12.05 5.80
N PRO A 47 14.09 -11.58 6.95
CA PRO A 47 13.90 -10.16 7.23
C PRO A 47 15.12 -9.28 6.94
N ASP A 48 16.34 -9.78 7.15
CA ASP A 48 17.58 -9.04 6.91
C ASP A 48 17.83 -8.72 5.43
N PHE A 49 17.24 -9.50 4.51
CA PHE A 49 17.36 -9.33 3.06
C PHE A 49 16.03 -8.92 2.39
N LEU A 50 14.99 -8.71 3.19
CA LEU A 50 13.65 -8.48 2.63
C LEU A 50 13.58 -7.19 1.82
N GLU A 51 14.22 -6.13 2.28
CA GLU A 51 14.23 -4.84 1.57
C GLU A 51 14.93 -4.97 0.21
N GLU A 52 16.10 -5.62 0.17
CA GLU A 52 16.83 -5.89 -1.08
C GLU A 52 15.98 -6.70 -2.06
N ALA A 53 15.37 -7.78 -1.60
CA ALA A 53 14.50 -8.62 -2.42
C ALA A 53 13.26 -7.87 -2.93
N GLN A 54 12.68 -6.98 -2.12
CA GLN A 54 11.57 -6.12 -2.55
C GLN A 54 12.04 -5.07 -3.57
N ASN A 55 13.26 -4.55 -3.45
CA ASN A 55 13.88 -3.66 -4.43
C ASN A 55 14.00 -4.37 -5.79
N ASP A 56 14.60 -5.56 -5.80
CA ASP A 56 14.77 -6.36 -7.02
C ASP A 56 13.44 -6.68 -7.69
N ALA A 57 12.44 -7.11 -6.92
CA ALA A 57 11.11 -7.38 -7.44
C ALA A 57 10.40 -6.12 -7.96
N THR A 58 10.63 -4.96 -7.34
CA THR A 58 10.11 -3.68 -7.82
C THR A 58 10.76 -3.29 -9.14
N LEU A 59 12.08 -3.50 -9.30
CA LEU A 59 12.77 -3.28 -10.58
C LEU A 59 12.20 -4.14 -11.71
N LEU A 60 11.89 -5.41 -11.42
CA LEU A 60 11.24 -6.28 -12.40
C LEU A 60 9.87 -5.74 -12.80
N ALA A 61 9.04 -5.30 -11.84
CA ALA A 61 7.73 -4.74 -12.11
C ALA A 61 7.81 -3.43 -12.92
N ILE A 62 8.79 -2.56 -12.64
CA ILE A 62 9.04 -1.33 -13.42
C ILE A 62 9.43 -1.71 -14.84
N ARG A 63 10.40 -2.62 -15.01
CA ARG A 63 10.90 -3.06 -16.29
C ARG A 63 9.81 -3.65 -17.19
N ASP A 64 8.95 -4.49 -16.63
CA ASP A 64 7.85 -5.11 -17.38
C ASP A 64 6.85 -4.04 -17.87
N GLN A 65 6.53 -3.05 -17.07
CA GLN A 65 5.68 -1.92 -17.44
C GLN A 65 6.30 -1.09 -18.57
N GLU A 66 7.61 -0.82 -18.49
CA GLU A 66 8.35 -0.09 -19.53
C GLU A 66 8.39 -0.86 -20.86
N VAL A 67 8.67 -2.17 -20.80
CA VAL A 67 8.69 -3.06 -21.98
C VAL A 67 7.30 -3.17 -22.61
N ALA A 68 6.24 -3.17 -21.79
CA ALA A 68 4.87 -3.12 -22.26
C ALA A 68 4.48 -1.76 -22.87
N GLY A 69 5.33 -0.74 -22.75
CA GLY A 69 5.12 0.59 -23.33
C GLY A 69 4.13 1.46 -22.56
N LEU A 70 3.94 1.21 -21.25
CA LEU A 70 3.04 2.06 -20.44
C LEU A 70 3.59 3.49 -20.32
N ASP A 71 2.71 4.48 -20.40
CA ASP A 71 3.07 5.90 -20.31
C ASP A 71 3.39 6.32 -18.87
N ILE A 72 2.68 5.74 -17.91
CA ILE A 72 2.81 6.03 -16.48
C ILE A 72 3.09 4.73 -15.74
N VAL A 73 4.20 4.70 -15.00
CA VAL A 73 4.72 3.52 -14.30
C VAL A 73 4.42 3.62 -12.80
N THR A 74 4.23 2.47 -12.15
CA THR A 74 4.00 2.35 -10.70
C THR A 74 5.07 1.47 -10.06
N ASP A 75 5.18 1.51 -8.72
CA ASP A 75 5.99 0.57 -7.94
C ASP A 75 5.42 -0.87 -7.94
N GLY A 76 4.28 -1.08 -8.62
CA GLY A 76 3.57 -2.35 -8.66
C GLY A 76 2.98 -2.79 -7.32
N GLU A 77 3.04 -1.96 -6.28
CA GLU A 77 2.65 -2.31 -4.90
C GLU A 77 3.42 -3.54 -4.35
N ILE A 78 4.61 -3.78 -4.89
CA ILE A 78 5.41 -4.99 -4.61
C ILE A 78 5.73 -5.16 -3.12
N ARG A 79 5.91 -4.05 -2.39
CA ARG A 79 6.28 -4.03 -0.97
C ARG A 79 5.08 -4.21 -0.04
N ARG A 80 3.88 -4.42 -0.57
CA ARG A 80 2.62 -4.41 0.19
C ARG A 80 2.06 -5.81 0.35
N GLU A 81 1.76 -6.20 1.58
CA GLU A 81 0.97 -7.40 1.87
C GLU A 81 -0.52 -7.16 1.61
N SER A 82 -0.95 -5.90 1.72
CA SER A 82 -2.31 -5.45 1.49
C SER A 82 -2.31 -3.99 1.05
N TYR A 83 -3.09 -3.71 0.06
CA TYR A 83 -3.24 -2.39 -0.56
C TYR A 83 -3.57 -1.27 0.47
N SER A 84 -4.51 -1.48 1.38
CA SER A 84 -4.95 -0.46 2.34
C SER A 84 -4.22 -0.52 3.67
N ASN A 85 -3.78 -1.70 4.08
CA ASN A 85 -3.35 -1.89 5.47
C ASN A 85 -1.90 -1.53 5.71
N ARG A 86 -1.04 -1.55 4.68
CA ARG A 86 0.30 -1.01 4.81
C ARG A 86 0.25 0.43 5.34
N PHE A 87 -0.57 1.28 4.71
CA PHE A 87 -0.71 2.68 5.13
C PHE A 87 -1.37 2.79 6.51
N ALA A 88 -2.52 2.14 6.71
CA ALA A 88 -3.24 2.17 7.98
C ALA A 88 -2.38 1.67 9.16
N ASN A 89 -1.62 0.59 8.97
CA ASN A 89 -0.76 0.00 10.01
C ASN A 89 0.47 0.86 10.35
N ALA A 90 0.81 1.83 9.52
CA ALA A 90 1.91 2.77 9.77
C ALA A 90 1.49 4.00 10.57
N LEU A 91 0.19 4.15 10.86
CA LEU A 91 -0.34 5.30 11.58
C LEU A 91 -0.38 5.02 13.10
N GLU A 92 -0.24 6.10 13.87
CA GLU A 92 -0.53 6.07 15.30
C GLU A 92 -2.02 5.83 15.54
N GLY A 93 -2.35 5.32 16.71
CA GLY A 93 -3.72 5.01 17.11
C GLY A 93 -4.20 3.63 16.63
N ILE A 94 -3.40 2.93 15.83
CA ILE A 94 -3.68 1.56 15.38
C ILE A 94 -2.94 0.56 16.26
N ASP A 95 -3.69 -0.35 16.89
CA ASP A 95 -3.14 -1.43 17.71
C ASP A 95 -2.80 -2.64 16.81
N LEU A 96 -1.51 -2.86 16.60
CA LEU A 96 -1.00 -3.97 15.78
C LEU A 96 -0.86 -5.29 16.55
N ASP A 97 -0.77 -5.21 17.88
CA ASP A 97 -0.57 -6.37 18.75
C ASP A 97 -1.91 -7.09 19.03
N LYS A 98 -2.98 -6.33 19.04
CA LYS A 98 -4.35 -6.83 19.24
C LYS A 98 -5.22 -6.42 18.06
N PRO A 99 -5.16 -7.15 16.94
CA PRO A 99 -5.97 -6.84 15.77
C PRO A 99 -7.46 -6.93 16.10
N GLY A 100 -8.23 -6.10 15.42
CA GLY A 100 -9.67 -6.17 15.43
C GLY A 100 -10.20 -7.31 14.56
N SER A 101 -11.52 -7.43 14.48
CA SER A 101 -12.21 -8.35 13.60
C SER A 101 -13.32 -7.64 12.82
N ALA A 102 -13.42 -7.91 11.54
CA ALA A 102 -14.54 -7.47 10.71
C ALA A 102 -14.99 -8.61 9.79
N LEU A 103 -16.28 -8.65 9.49
CA LEU A 103 -16.81 -9.62 8.55
C LEU A 103 -16.41 -9.24 7.11
N ASP A 104 -15.99 -10.25 6.35
CA ASP A 104 -15.83 -10.11 4.91
C ASP A 104 -17.20 -10.16 4.17
N ARG A 105 -17.16 -10.04 2.84
CA ARG A 105 -18.38 -10.11 2.01
C ARG A 105 -19.10 -11.46 2.08
N SER A 106 -18.43 -12.49 2.55
CA SER A 106 -18.97 -13.85 2.71
C SER A 106 -19.43 -14.13 4.14
N GLY A 107 -19.34 -13.14 5.05
CA GLY A 107 -19.74 -13.23 6.44
C GLY A 107 -18.70 -13.92 7.35
N HIS A 108 -17.46 -14.15 6.87
CA HIS A 108 -16.40 -14.72 7.71
C HIS A 108 -15.61 -13.62 8.44
N PRO A 109 -15.28 -13.84 9.72
CA PRO A 109 -14.45 -12.90 10.45
C PRO A 109 -13.01 -12.90 9.93
N ASN A 110 -12.50 -11.71 9.63
CA ASN A 110 -11.12 -11.49 9.23
C ASN A 110 -10.43 -10.52 10.19
N PRO A 111 -9.14 -10.73 10.50
CA PRO A 111 -8.38 -9.78 11.27
C PRO A 111 -8.24 -8.47 10.49
N VAL A 112 -8.49 -7.35 11.17
CA VAL A 112 -8.44 -6.00 10.59
C VAL A 112 -7.66 -5.07 11.52
N PRO A 113 -7.15 -3.90 11.03
CA PRO A 113 -6.59 -2.89 11.91
C PRO A 113 -7.60 -2.49 12.99
N ARG A 114 -7.12 -2.36 14.23
CA ARG A 114 -7.92 -1.91 15.36
C ARG A 114 -7.55 -0.47 15.72
N ILE A 115 -8.53 0.41 15.66
CA ILE A 115 -8.38 1.81 16.08
C ILE A 115 -8.56 1.86 17.58
N ALA A 116 -7.46 1.93 18.33
CA ALA A 116 -7.44 1.97 19.80
C ALA A 116 -7.06 3.35 20.36
N GLY A 117 -6.77 4.32 19.50
CA GLY A 117 -6.40 5.68 19.84
C GLY A 117 -6.63 6.64 18.69
N LYS A 118 -6.32 7.92 18.92
CA LYS A 118 -6.43 8.94 17.88
C LYS A 118 -5.50 8.64 16.71
N ILE A 119 -6.06 8.59 15.51
CA ILE A 119 -5.29 8.34 14.29
C ILE A 119 -4.46 9.60 13.97
N SER A 120 -3.16 9.39 13.76
CA SER A 120 -2.26 10.44 13.28
C SER A 120 -1.08 9.85 12.51
N ARG A 121 -0.55 10.62 11.57
CA ARG A 121 0.65 10.25 10.81
C ARG A 121 1.86 10.98 11.38
N LYS A 122 2.88 10.25 11.82
CA LYS A 122 4.15 10.83 12.31
C LYS A 122 5.22 10.92 11.24
N HIS A 123 5.24 9.95 10.33
CA HIS A 123 6.29 9.82 9.32
C HIS A 123 5.68 9.54 7.95
N PRO A 124 6.36 9.92 6.84
CA PRO A 124 5.98 9.48 5.50
C PRO A 124 5.98 7.96 5.41
N VAL A 125 4.96 7.41 4.76
CA VAL A 125 4.77 5.96 4.65
C VAL A 125 5.28 5.42 3.30
N GLU A 126 4.95 6.12 2.22
CA GLU A 126 5.26 5.67 0.85
C GLU A 126 6.39 6.49 0.19
N LEU A 127 6.94 7.47 0.88
CA LEU A 127 7.97 8.36 0.31
C LEU A 127 9.24 7.60 -0.13
N SER A 128 9.66 6.58 0.63
CA SER A 128 10.81 5.75 0.24
C SER A 128 10.53 4.96 -1.03
N ALA A 129 9.30 4.44 -1.19
CA ALA A 129 8.88 3.74 -2.39
C ALA A 129 8.80 4.68 -3.60
N LEU A 130 8.30 5.92 -3.41
CA LEU A 130 8.31 6.94 -4.47
C LEU A 130 9.74 7.28 -4.91
N LYS A 131 10.65 7.54 -3.97
CA LYS A 131 12.05 7.86 -4.30
C LYS A 131 12.70 6.73 -5.09
N PHE A 132 12.53 5.49 -4.63
CA PHE A 132 13.03 4.32 -5.34
C PHE A 132 12.44 4.22 -6.76
N LEU A 133 11.15 4.49 -6.93
CA LEU A 133 10.50 4.48 -8.23
C LEU A 133 11.09 5.57 -9.16
N LEU A 134 11.26 6.80 -8.67
CA LEU A 134 11.82 7.92 -9.43
C LEU A 134 13.28 7.69 -9.84
N GLU A 135 14.06 7.00 -9.01
CA GLU A 135 15.47 6.67 -9.29
C GLU A 135 15.62 5.58 -10.35
N ASN A 136 14.57 4.79 -10.62
CA ASN A 136 14.64 3.59 -11.46
C ASN A 136 13.78 3.64 -12.72
N THR A 137 13.19 4.79 -13.05
CA THR A 137 12.48 5.00 -14.32
C THR A 137 12.56 6.46 -14.75
N ASP A 138 12.61 6.66 -16.05
CA ASP A 138 12.46 7.99 -16.66
C ASP A 138 11.00 8.30 -17.06
N ARG A 139 10.08 7.38 -16.82
CA ARG A 139 8.65 7.55 -17.14
C ARG A 139 7.97 8.45 -16.10
N LYS A 140 6.79 8.97 -16.43
CA LYS A 140 5.91 9.53 -15.41
C LYS A 140 5.56 8.44 -14.39
N VAL A 141 5.49 8.81 -13.12
CA VAL A 141 5.20 7.86 -12.04
C VAL A 141 3.84 8.11 -11.42
N LYS A 142 3.27 7.07 -10.84
CA LYS A 142 2.03 7.13 -10.07
C LYS A 142 2.18 6.29 -8.81
N MET A 143 1.84 6.88 -7.66
CA MET A 143 1.72 6.19 -6.38
C MET A 143 0.26 5.94 -6.04
N THR A 144 -0.03 4.74 -5.52
CA THR A 144 -1.38 4.36 -5.06
C THR A 144 -1.49 4.58 -3.55
N LEU A 145 -2.51 5.33 -3.13
CA LEU A 145 -2.85 5.53 -1.72
C LEU A 145 -4.27 5.04 -1.43
N PRO A 146 -4.53 4.45 -0.24
CA PRO A 146 -5.87 4.05 0.14
C PRO A 146 -6.74 5.27 0.48
N GLY A 147 -8.00 5.22 0.10
CA GLY A 147 -8.97 6.22 0.48
C GLY A 147 -9.30 6.17 1.99
N PRO A 148 -9.52 7.32 2.65
CA PRO A 148 -9.84 7.38 4.07
C PRO A 148 -11.12 6.62 4.43
N PHE A 149 -12.14 6.70 3.60
CA PHE A 149 -13.37 5.92 3.78
C PHE A 149 -13.10 4.41 3.72
N THR A 150 -12.30 3.95 2.75
CA THR A 150 -11.95 2.53 2.63
C THR A 150 -11.24 2.04 3.88
N MET A 151 -10.30 2.82 4.43
CA MET A 151 -9.58 2.45 5.65
C MET A 151 -10.52 2.40 6.85
N SER A 152 -11.41 3.37 7.02
CA SER A 152 -12.36 3.39 8.13
C SER A 152 -13.34 2.19 8.09
N GLN A 153 -13.78 1.80 6.88
CA GLN A 153 -14.66 0.63 6.71
C GLN A 153 -13.96 -0.71 6.90
N GLN A 154 -12.64 -0.74 6.79
CA GLN A 154 -11.82 -1.95 6.93
C GLN A 154 -11.12 -2.07 8.29
N ALA A 155 -11.48 -1.23 9.26
CA ALA A 155 -10.93 -1.23 10.60
C ALA A 155 -12.03 -1.51 11.64
N GLN A 156 -11.64 -2.08 12.78
CA GLN A 156 -12.48 -2.09 13.98
C GLN A 156 -12.23 -0.78 14.73
N ASN A 157 -13.29 0.01 14.94
CA ASN A 157 -13.21 1.26 15.67
C ASN A 157 -13.61 1.07 17.15
N ASP A 158 -12.64 1.15 18.05
CA ASP A 158 -12.84 1.09 19.50
C ASP A 158 -12.58 2.45 20.18
N TYR A 159 -12.22 3.49 19.43
CA TYR A 159 -11.84 4.77 19.99
C TYR A 159 -12.82 5.92 19.68
N TYR A 160 -13.24 6.06 18.43
CA TYR A 160 -14.11 7.17 18.02
C TYR A 160 -15.58 6.85 18.27
N SER A 161 -16.31 7.81 18.85
CA SER A 161 -17.77 7.69 19.04
C SER A 161 -18.52 7.79 17.72
N ASP A 162 -18.01 8.64 16.80
CA ASP A 162 -18.54 8.79 15.45
C ASP A 162 -17.56 8.16 14.44
N PRO A 163 -17.99 7.18 13.62
CA PRO A 163 -17.15 6.63 12.55
C PRO A 163 -16.67 7.69 11.53
N GLY A 164 -17.42 8.78 11.38
CA GLY A 164 -17.05 9.92 10.54
C GLY A 164 -15.75 10.59 11.02
N ASP A 165 -15.55 10.71 12.32
CA ASP A 165 -14.34 11.30 12.89
C ASP A 165 -13.11 10.43 12.59
N ALA A 166 -13.23 9.10 12.63
CA ALA A 166 -12.17 8.19 12.22
C ALA A 166 -11.81 8.39 10.73
N ALA A 167 -12.82 8.51 9.85
CA ALA A 167 -12.59 8.76 8.44
C ALA A 167 -11.92 10.13 8.19
N MET A 168 -12.27 11.14 8.97
CA MET A 168 -11.65 12.47 8.88
C MET A 168 -10.20 12.48 9.34
N ASP A 169 -9.84 11.78 10.42
CA ASP A 169 -8.45 11.67 10.86
C ASP A 169 -7.61 10.85 9.86
N TYR A 170 -8.17 9.79 9.26
CA TYR A 170 -7.53 9.13 8.11
C TYR A 170 -7.34 10.09 6.93
N ALA A 171 -8.31 10.95 6.63
CA ALA A 171 -8.19 11.93 5.54
C ALA A 171 -7.08 12.94 5.80
N LEU A 172 -6.88 13.38 7.04
CA LEU A 172 -5.76 14.24 7.41
C LEU A 172 -4.41 13.54 7.23
N ALA A 173 -4.30 12.26 7.58
CA ALA A 173 -3.10 11.46 7.38
C ALA A 173 -2.79 11.28 5.89
N VAL A 174 -3.78 10.93 5.07
CA VAL A 174 -3.63 10.80 3.60
C VAL A 174 -3.25 12.13 2.97
N ARG A 175 -3.87 13.24 3.39
CA ARG A 175 -3.51 14.58 2.89
C ARG A 175 -2.05 14.92 3.16
N ALA A 176 -1.56 14.62 4.37
CA ALA A 176 -0.17 14.86 4.72
C ALA A 176 0.79 14.00 3.87
N GLU A 177 0.42 12.74 3.61
CA GLU A 177 1.19 11.86 2.72
C GLU A 177 1.24 12.40 1.29
N ILE A 178 0.09 12.78 0.72
CA ILE A 178 0.01 13.36 -0.63
C ILE A 178 0.90 14.60 -0.73
N TYR A 179 0.87 15.46 0.29
CA TYR A 179 1.70 16.66 0.30
C TYR A 179 3.18 16.32 0.23
N ASP A 180 3.65 15.37 1.06
CA ASP A 180 5.06 14.95 1.04
C ASP A 180 5.44 14.30 -0.30
N LEU A 181 4.57 13.46 -0.88
CA LEU A 181 4.83 12.83 -2.18
C LEU A 181 4.96 13.88 -3.30
N ILE A 182 4.08 14.88 -3.35
CA ILE A 182 4.13 15.96 -4.37
C ILE A 182 5.40 16.82 -4.21
N GLN A 183 5.91 17.01 -3.00
CA GLN A 183 7.14 17.79 -2.79
C GLN A 183 8.40 17.06 -3.28
N HIS A 184 8.34 15.76 -3.52
CA HIS A 184 9.50 14.93 -3.86
C HIS A 184 9.43 14.31 -5.26
N GLY A 185 8.36 14.48 -5.97
CA GLY A 185 8.11 13.97 -7.33
C GLY A 185 6.80 14.51 -7.90
#